data_1c85fe4a872c219ade6a45a106a43934
#
_entry.id   1c85fe4a872c219ade6a45a106a43934
#
_cell.length_a   1.000
_cell.length_b   1.000
_cell.length_c   1.000
_cell.angle_alpha   90.00
_cell.angle_beta   90.00
_cell.angle_gamma   90.00
#
_symmetry.space_group_name_H-M   'P 1'
#
loop_
_entity.id
_entity.type
_entity.pdbx_description
1 polymer ?
#
loop_
_entity_poly.entity_id
_entity_poly.type
_entity_poly.pdbx_seq_one_letter_code
_entity_poly.pdbx_strand_id
1 'polypeptide(L)'
;MTNAAPPKLRVLLVEDDADTLATTLKLLEALGHWATGVKSAEAAISRFFEGAFDVVMVDIGLPALSGHDLAERLLRDYRVPVIFVTGKEQPETAIPGTAWLRKPYTVEQLTQVLERSPVLRP
;
A
#
# COMPACT_ATOMS: atom_id res chain seq x y z
N MET A 1 21.79 20.94 -11.89
CA MET A 1 20.73 19.95 -11.82
C MET A 1 20.29 19.72 -10.38
N THR A 2 19.08 19.95 -10.11
CA THR A 2 18.56 19.77 -8.77
C THR A 2 18.10 18.33 -8.59
N ASN A 3 18.49 17.73 -7.48
CA ASN A 3 17.92 16.47 -7.08
C ASN A 3 16.51 16.74 -6.54
N ALA A 4 15.54 16.48 -7.36
CA ALA A 4 14.17 16.57 -6.88
C ALA A 4 13.96 15.56 -5.76
N ALA A 5 13.38 15.99 -4.67
CA ALA A 5 12.95 15.06 -3.64
C ALA A 5 11.93 14.06 -4.25
N PRO A 6 11.93 12.81 -3.81
CA PRO A 6 10.88 11.87 -4.25
C PRO A 6 9.51 12.48 -4.02
N PRO A 7 8.55 12.25 -4.92
CA PRO A 7 7.19 12.78 -4.73
C PRO A 7 6.60 12.29 -3.41
N LYS A 8 5.94 13.22 -2.71
CA LYS A 8 5.16 12.87 -1.54
C LYS A 8 3.93 12.13 -1.98
N LEU A 9 3.73 10.95 -1.44
CA LEU A 9 2.59 10.10 -1.79
C LEU A 9 1.54 10.14 -0.68
N ARG A 10 0.28 10.06 -1.09
CA ARG A 10 -0.83 9.84 -0.18
C ARG A 10 -1.06 8.33 -0.13
N VAL A 11 -0.71 7.73 1.00
CA VAL A 11 -0.73 6.28 1.20
C VAL A 11 -1.91 5.89 2.09
N LEU A 12 -2.73 4.96 1.62
CA LEU A 12 -3.70 4.30 2.47
C LEU A 12 -3.09 2.97 2.92
N LEU A 13 -2.94 2.80 4.23
CA LEU A 13 -2.39 1.59 4.82
C LEU A 13 -3.51 0.76 5.46
N VAL A 14 -3.65 -0.47 5.03
CA VAL A 14 -4.66 -1.41 5.54
C VAL A 14 -3.96 -2.51 6.31
N GLU A 15 -4.09 -2.48 7.63
CA GLU A 15 -3.39 -3.40 8.55
C GLU A 15 -4.26 -3.62 9.79
N ASP A 16 -4.56 -4.87 10.13
CA ASP A 16 -5.44 -5.19 11.25
C ASP A 16 -4.73 -5.18 12.62
N ASP A 17 -3.41 -5.34 12.66
CA ASP A 17 -2.65 -5.27 13.90
C ASP A 17 -2.38 -3.82 14.28
N ALA A 18 -2.89 -3.40 15.44
CA ALA A 18 -2.82 -2.00 15.86
C ALA A 18 -1.38 -1.49 16.04
N ASP A 19 -0.50 -2.32 16.58
CA ASP A 19 0.89 -1.92 16.83
C ASP A 19 1.66 -1.80 15.52
N THR A 20 1.47 -2.76 14.62
CA THR A 20 2.08 -2.73 13.28
C THR A 20 1.57 -1.53 12.49
N LEU A 21 0.27 -1.26 12.55
CA LEU A 21 -0.35 -0.10 11.90
C LEU A 21 0.31 1.21 12.37
N ALA A 22 0.38 1.40 13.68
CA ALA A 22 0.96 2.62 14.26
C ALA A 22 2.43 2.80 13.87
N THR A 23 3.22 1.73 13.95
CA THR A 23 4.65 1.76 13.62
C THR A 23 4.86 2.08 12.14
N THR A 24 4.09 1.45 11.26
CA THR A 24 4.22 1.66 9.82
C THR A 24 3.78 3.06 9.41
N LEU A 25 2.72 3.59 10.02
CA LEU A 25 2.28 4.97 9.78
C LEU A 25 3.39 5.97 10.13
N LYS A 26 4.04 5.78 11.29
CA LYS A 26 5.16 6.65 11.69
C LYS A 26 6.32 6.57 10.71
N LEU A 27 6.62 5.39 10.22
CA LEU A 27 7.69 5.19 9.24
C LEU A 27 7.37 5.91 7.93
N LEU A 28 6.16 5.78 7.42
CA LEU A 28 5.73 6.45 6.20
C LEU A 28 5.80 7.97 6.34
N GLU A 29 5.37 8.50 7.48
CA GLU A 29 5.44 9.93 7.77
C GLU A 29 6.91 10.40 7.86
N ALA A 30 7.77 9.62 8.50
CA ALA A 30 9.19 9.92 8.59
C ALA A 30 9.87 9.96 7.22
N LEU A 31 9.37 9.18 6.26
CA LEU A 31 9.85 9.18 4.88
C LEU A 31 9.25 10.32 4.04
N GLY A 32 8.39 11.13 4.64
CA GLY A 32 7.83 12.31 3.99
C GLY A 32 6.50 12.11 3.29
N HIS A 33 5.85 10.96 3.48
CA HIS A 33 4.55 10.69 2.86
C HIS A 33 3.39 11.06 3.78
N TRP A 34 2.22 11.30 3.21
CA TRP A 34 0.98 11.36 3.95
C TRP A 34 0.44 9.95 4.07
N ALA A 35 0.10 9.53 5.28
CA ALA A 35 -0.38 8.17 5.52
C ALA A 35 -1.66 8.17 6.33
N THR A 36 -2.64 7.43 5.86
CA THR A 36 -3.89 7.16 6.55
C THR A 36 -3.97 5.67 6.80
N GLY A 37 -4.26 5.28 8.03
CA GLY A 37 -4.34 3.88 8.41
C GLY A 37 -5.77 3.44 8.69
N VAL A 38 -6.11 2.25 8.24
CA VAL A 38 -7.38 1.59 8.58
C VAL A 38 -7.09 0.13 8.94
N LYS A 39 -7.99 -0.47 9.71
CA LYS A 39 -7.79 -1.81 10.26
C LYS A 39 -8.50 -2.91 9.50
N SER A 40 -9.28 -2.57 8.49
CA SER A 40 -10.03 -3.56 7.73
C SER A 40 -10.21 -3.12 6.29
N ALA A 41 -10.51 -4.10 5.42
CA ALA A 41 -10.83 -3.83 4.03
C ALA A 41 -12.10 -2.99 3.91
N GLU A 42 -13.09 -3.24 4.76
CA GLU A 42 -14.35 -2.49 4.77
C GLU A 42 -14.11 -1.03 5.11
N ALA A 43 -13.25 -0.75 6.09
CA ALA A 43 -12.87 0.61 6.45
C ALA A 43 -12.10 1.30 5.32
N ALA A 44 -11.26 0.55 4.60
CA ALA A 44 -10.54 1.07 3.43
C ALA A 44 -11.52 1.51 2.35
N ILE A 45 -12.51 0.68 2.03
CA ILE A 45 -13.53 0.99 1.03
C ILE A 45 -14.32 2.24 1.42
N SER A 46 -14.68 2.37 2.69
CA SER A 46 -15.41 3.54 3.20
C SER A 46 -14.61 4.84 3.10
N ARG A 47 -13.29 4.75 3.20
CA ARG A 47 -12.40 5.92 3.11
C ARG A 47 -12.02 6.29 1.69
N PHE A 48 -12.13 5.33 0.76
CA PHE A 48 -11.62 5.52 -0.58
C PHE A 48 -12.62 6.25 -1.49
N PHE A 49 -12.13 7.23 -2.21
CA PHE A 49 -12.82 7.83 -3.34
C PHE A 49 -11.77 8.14 -4.40
N GLU A 50 -12.20 8.30 -5.64
CA GLU A 50 -11.27 8.53 -6.74
C GLU A 50 -10.38 9.74 -6.49
N GLY A 51 -9.07 9.54 -6.62
CA GLY A 51 -8.07 10.57 -6.38
C GLY A 51 -7.71 10.80 -4.92
N ALA A 52 -8.30 10.04 -3.98
CA ALA A 52 -8.01 10.22 -2.55
C ALA A 52 -6.60 9.79 -2.17
N PHE A 53 -6.09 8.73 -2.81
CA PHE A 53 -4.78 8.15 -2.50
C PHE A 53 -4.01 7.86 -3.77
N ASP A 54 -2.69 7.91 -3.65
CA ASP A 54 -1.78 7.61 -4.76
C ASP A 54 -1.40 6.13 -4.79
N VAL A 55 -1.45 5.47 -3.64
CA VAL A 55 -1.10 4.06 -3.49
C VAL A 55 -1.78 3.48 -2.25
N VAL A 56 -2.11 2.21 -2.32
CA VAL A 56 -2.68 1.48 -1.18
C VAL A 56 -1.72 0.35 -0.80
N MET A 57 -1.34 0.30 0.47
CA MET A 57 -0.57 -0.82 1.03
C MET A 57 -1.54 -1.72 1.80
N VAL A 58 -1.57 -2.99 1.46
CA VAL A 58 -2.54 -3.94 2.01
C VAL A 58 -1.83 -5.14 2.61
N ASP A 59 -2.08 -5.41 3.89
CA ASP A 59 -1.66 -6.67 4.50
C ASP A 59 -2.54 -7.81 3.97
N ILE A 60 -1.90 -8.86 3.47
CA ILE A 60 -2.61 -10.04 2.99
C ILE A 60 -3.05 -10.88 4.19
N GLY A 61 -4.26 -11.37 4.14
CA GLY A 61 -4.82 -12.19 5.21
C GLY A 61 -5.69 -11.41 6.18
N LEU A 62 -6.18 -10.24 5.77
CA LEU A 62 -7.15 -9.49 6.55
C LEU A 62 -8.41 -10.32 6.79
N PRO A 63 -9.03 -10.21 7.98
CA PRO A 63 -10.29 -10.89 8.23
C PRO A 63 -11.43 -10.33 7.36
N ALA A 64 -12.49 -11.11 7.19
CA ALA A 64 -13.67 -10.79 6.39
C ALA A 64 -13.30 -10.64 4.91
N LEU A 65 -13.29 -9.43 4.37
CA LEU A 65 -12.87 -9.22 2.98
C LEU A 65 -11.34 -9.32 2.90
N SER A 66 -10.82 -10.23 2.07
CA SER A 66 -9.39 -10.46 1.98
C SER A 66 -8.64 -9.29 1.33
N GLY A 67 -7.32 -9.23 1.58
CA GLY A 67 -6.47 -8.24 0.93
C GLY A 67 -6.49 -8.36 -0.59
N HIS A 68 -6.60 -9.58 -1.12
CA HIS A 68 -6.72 -9.81 -2.56
C HIS A 68 -8.03 -9.25 -3.13
N ASP A 69 -9.15 -9.50 -2.45
CA ASP A 69 -10.45 -9.00 -2.87
C ASP A 69 -10.50 -7.49 -2.84
N LEU A 70 -9.93 -6.88 -1.80
CA LEU A 70 -9.81 -5.44 -1.70
C LEU A 70 -8.98 -4.87 -2.86
N ALA A 71 -7.82 -5.46 -3.13
CA ALA A 71 -6.95 -5.01 -4.20
C ALA A 71 -7.62 -5.08 -5.57
N GLU A 72 -8.29 -6.20 -5.85
CA GLU A 72 -9.03 -6.39 -7.10
C GLU A 72 -10.09 -5.30 -7.27
N ARG A 73 -10.83 -4.99 -6.22
CA ARG A 73 -11.86 -3.96 -6.25
C ARG A 73 -11.28 -2.56 -6.48
N LEU A 74 -10.19 -2.22 -5.79
CA LEU A 74 -9.54 -0.92 -5.94
C LEU A 74 -8.92 -0.74 -7.33
N LEU A 75 -8.30 -1.77 -7.86
CA LEU A 75 -7.73 -1.74 -9.21
C LEU A 75 -8.81 -1.58 -10.26
N ARG A 76 -9.92 -2.32 -10.12
CA ARG A 76 -11.03 -2.27 -11.09
C ARG A 76 -11.75 -0.92 -11.06
N ASP A 77 -12.07 -0.43 -9.87
CA ASP A 77 -12.93 0.75 -9.72
C ASP A 77 -12.16 2.07 -9.78
N TYR A 78 -10.91 2.09 -9.29
CA TYR A 78 -10.15 3.33 -9.14
C TYR A 78 -8.79 3.33 -9.81
N ARG A 79 -8.31 2.19 -10.28
CA ARG A 79 -7.00 2.04 -10.93
C ARG A 79 -5.84 2.55 -10.07
N VAL A 80 -5.94 2.41 -8.77
CA VAL A 80 -4.90 2.82 -7.85
C VAL A 80 -3.87 1.70 -7.70
N PRO A 81 -2.56 2.00 -7.70
CA PRO A 81 -1.54 0.98 -7.45
C PRO A 81 -1.69 0.36 -6.07
N VAL A 82 -1.49 -0.94 -5.98
CA VAL A 82 -1.60 -1.69 -4.72
C VAL A 82 -0.28 -2.36 -4.41
N ILE A 83 0.19 -2.16 -3.18
CA ILE A 83 1.36 -2.85 -2.65
C ILE A 83 0.88 -3.87 -1.63
N PHE A 84 1.08 -5.15 -1.92
CA PHE A 84 0.80 -6.20 -0.96
C PHE A 84 1.96 -6.35 0.02
N VAL A 85 1.64 -6.39 1.31
CA VAL A 85 2.62 -6.66 2.36
C VAL A 85 2.33 -8.03 2.94
N THR A 86 3.31 -8.91 2.96
CA THR A 86 3.09 -10.30 3.36
C THR A 86 4.31 -10.90 4.03
N GLY A 87 4.09 -11.83 4.96
CA GLY A 87 5.16 -12.66 5.52
C GLY A 87 5.48 -13.89 4.68
N LYS A 88 4.73 -14.11 3.61
CA LYS A 88 4.89 -15.26 2.72
C LYS A 88 5.55 -14.86 1.41
N GLU A 89 5.91 -15.87 0.62
CA GLU A 89 6.49 -15.64 -0.69
C GLU A 89 5.48 -15.00 -1.65
N GLN A 90 6.02 -14.19 -2.54
CA GLN A 90 5.27 -13.59 -3.63
C GLN A 90 4.73 -14.67 -4.57
N PRO A 91 3.50 -14.55 -5.08
CA PRO A 91 3.00 -15.50 -6.07
C PRO A 91 3.82 -15.43 -7.35
N GLU A 92 3.87 -16.55 -8.08
CA GLU A 92 4.59 -16.63 -9.35
C GLU A 92 4.02 -15.72 -10.42
N THR A 93 2.70 -15.53 -10.40
CA THR A 93 2.02 -14.70 -11.39
C THR A 93 1.83 -13.29 -10.86
N ALA A 94 2.44 -12.32 -11.55
CA ALA A 94 2.26 -10.91 -11.20
C ALA A 94 0.86 -10.44 -11.62
N ILE A 95 0.22 -9.68 -10.74
CA ILE A 95 -1.05 -9.03 -11.04
C ILE A 95 -0.71 -7.60 -11.51
N PRO A 96 -1.15 -7.17 -12.71
CA PRO A 96 -0.88 -5.81 -13.17
C PRO A 96 -1.39 -4.76 -12.19
N GLY A 97 -0.62 -3.71 -11.97
CA GLY A 97 -0.96 -2.66 -11.01
C GLY A 97 -0.60 -2.98 -9.57
N THR A 98 0.09 -4.08 -9.31
CA THR A 98 0.48 -4.48 -7.96
C THR A 98 1.98 -4.61 -7.81
N ALA A 99 2.44 -4.48 -6.58
CA ALA A 99 3.80 -4.82 -6.16
C ALA A 99 3.73 -5.60 -4.85
N TRP A 100 4.83 -6.22 -4.47
CA TRP A 100 4.90 -7.07 -3.29
C TRP A 100 6.05 -6.63 -2.39
N LEU A 101 5.77 -6.56 -1.08
CA LEU A 101 6.77 -6.23 -0.07
C LEU A 101 6.73 -7.32 0.99
N ARG A 102 7.82 -8.09 1.10
CA ARG A 102 7.89 -9.20 2.04
C ARG A 102 8.36 -8.74 3.41
N LYS A 103 7.69 -9.17 4.46
CA LYS A 103 8.10 -8.95 5.85
C LYS A 103 9.18 -9.97 6.26
N PRO A 104 10.19 -9.57 7.01
CA PRO A 104 10.52 -8.20 7.40
C PRO A 104 11.16 -7.46 6.23
N TYR A 105 10.86 -6.18 6.08
CA TYR A 105 11.44 -5.35 5.02
C TYR A 105 12.30 -4.24 5.62
N THR A 106 13.27 -3.78 4.83
CA THR A 106 14.11 -2.63 5.19
C THR A 106 13.45 -1.33 4.75
N VAL A 107 13.94 -0.21 5.30
CA VAL A 107 13.50 1.12 4.87
C VAL A 107 13.78 1.32 3.39
N GLU A 108 14.92 0.82 2.89
CA GLU A 108 15.28 0.90 1.48
C GLU A 108 14.29 0.14 0.59
N GLN A 109 13.88 -1.06 1.02
CA GLN A 109 12.90 -1.85 0.27
C GLN A 109 11.54 -1.16 0.21
N LEU A 110 11.09 -0.61 1.33
CA LEU A 110 9.85 0.17 1.37
C LEU A 110 9.93 1.39 0.46
N THR A 111 11.03 2.15 0.55
CA THR A 111 11.25 3.33 -0.28
C THR A 111 11.23 2.98 -1.76
N GLN A 112 11.92 1.92 -2.16
CA GLN A 112 11.97 1.48 -3.55
C GLN A 112 10.60 1.10 -4.09
N VAL A 113 9.81 0.36 -3.33
CA VAL A 113 8.48 -0.05 -3.79
C VAL A 113 7.54 1.14 -3.91
N LEU A 114 7.64 2.10 -3.00
CA LEU A 114 6.83 3.33 -3.06
C LEU A 114 7.23 4.19 -4.26
N GLU A 115 8.52 4.32 -4.54
CA GLU A 115 9.00 5.10 -5.69
C GLU A 115 8.55 4.51 -7.02
N ARG A 116 8.41 3.18 -7.09
CA ARG A 116 7.95 2.51 -8.31
C ARG A 116 6.43 2.51 -8.45
N SER A 117 5.69 2.80 -7.39
CA SER A 117 4.23 2.69 -7.40
C SER A 117 3.55 3.51 -8.49
N PRO A 118 3.99 4.73 -8.86
CA PRO A 118 3.33 5.48 -9.93
C PRO A 118 3.38 4.79 -11.29
N VAL A 119 4.42 4.02 -11.59
CA VAL A 119 4.52 3.30 -12.88
C VAL A 119 3.69 2.02 -12.89
N LEU A 120 3.17 1.58 -11.75
CA LEU A 120 2.28 0.42 -11.68
C LEU A 120 0.85 0.78 -12.05
N ARG A 121 0.53 2.07 -12.11
CA ARG A 121 -0.83 2.53 -12.40
C ARG A 121 -1.27 2.02 -13.77
N PRO A 122 -2.35 1.21 -13.83
CA PRO A 122 -2.81 0.62 -15.08
C PRO A 122 -3.43 1.64 -16.03
#